data_8713579bd32cb9594b21603f4f1b0fc9
#
_entry.id   8713579bd32cb9594b21603f4f1b0fc9
#
_cell.length_a   1.000
_cell.length_b   1.000
_cell.length_c   1.000
_cell.angle_alpha   90.00
_cell.angle_beta   90.00
_cell.angle_gamma   90.00
#
_symmetry.space_group_name_H-M   'P 1'
#
loop_
_entity.id
_entity.type
_entity.pdbx_description
1 polymer ?
#
loop_
_entity_poly.entity_id
_entity_poly.type
_entity_poly.pdbx_seq_one_letter_code
_entity_poly.pdbx_strand_id
1 'polypeptide(L)'
;FLALMAALFLYPILLKGQRLESFDNPENALSTGYIKFELDPIMGVMSALILSFILGLGITALKTRSMLNLFEDFQVIIEKLLSYVIIPLLPIHIVGVFANMTLAGQVAKILSVFGMVFIMVIILHWVTLTLQYTVAGSVSKRNPFRMLKTMMPAYFTAIGTQSSAATIPVTVRSAKKAGISPRVVDFAIPLCATIHLSGSMITITSCAVAVLYMTGQNPNFASVTPVVLMLGIMMVAAPGVPGGGVMTAIGLLESMLGFNESMIALMIALYLAQDSFGTATNVTGDATIATFTERISKMLGVDPTAGISDEDIEKAEAISA
;
A
#
# COMPACT_ATOMS: atom_id res chain seq x y z
N PHE A 1 9.43 1.81 -7.85
CA PHE A 1 10.83 2.08 -8.27
C PHE A 1 11.43 3.28 -7.57
N LEU A 2 10.71 4.42 -7.41
CA LEU A 2 11.23 5.58 -6.66
C LEU A 2 11.69 5.18 -5.24
N ALA A 3 10.85 4.45 -4.52
CA ALA A 3 11.17 3.96 -3.18
C ALA A 3 12.36 3.00 -3.17
N LEU A 4 12.43 2.09 -4.15
CA LEU A 4 13.55 1.15 -4.28
C LEU A 4 14.86 1.89 -4.51
N MET A 5 14.90 2.83 -5.45
CA MET A 5 16.09 3.63 -5.74
C MET A 5 16.52 4.45 -4.52
N ALA A 6 15.57 5.12 -3.86
CA ALA A 6 15.86 5.90 -2.66
C ALA A 6 16.37 5.00 -1.52
N ALA A 7 15.74 3.86 -1.27
CA ALA A 7 16.14 2.94 -0.22
C ALA A 7 17.53 2.35 -0.46
N LEU A 8 17.81 1.86 -1.68
CA LEU A 8 19.11 1.30 -2.03
C LEU A 8 20.25 2.32 -1.99
N PHE A 9 19.95 3.60 -2.27
CA PHE A 9 20.97 4.65 -2.24
C PHE A 9 21.17 5.24 -0.84
N LEU A 10 20.10 5.47 -0.09
CA LEU A 10 20.15 6.16 1.20
C LEU A 10 20.42 5.23 2.37
N TYR A 11 19.89 4.01 2.39
CA TYR A 11 20.08 3.11 3.53
C TYR A 11 21.52 2.68 3.80
N PRO A 12 22.39 2.43 2.81
CA PRO A 12 23.80 2.19 3.08
C PRO A 12 24.48 3.33 3.83
N ILE A 13 23.99 4.56 3.64
CA ILE A 13 24.51 5.78 4.28
C ILE A 13 23.86 5.97 5.65
N LEU A 14 22.53 5.96 5.71
CA LEU A 14 21.75 6.25 6.90
C LEU A 14 21.83 5.14 7.96
N LEU A 15 21.88 3.88 7.52
CA LEU A 15 21.93 2.71 8.39
C LEU A 15 23.36 2.20 8.61
N LYS A 16 24.38 3.00 8.26
CA LYS A 16 25.79 2.65 8.50
C LYS A 16 26.01 2.48 10.00
N GLY A 17 26.45 1.29 10.42
CA GLY A 17 26.64 0.95 11.83
C GLY A 17 25.37 0.47 12.56
N GLN A 18 24.24 0.46 11.92
CA GLN A 18 22.96 -0.07 12.47
C GLN A 18 22.70 -1.53 12.11
N ARG A 19 23.65 -2.19 11.43
CA ARG A 19 23.56 -3.63 11.21
C ARG A 19 23.53 -4.34 12.55
N LEU A 20 22.60 -5.27 12.70
CA LEU A 20 22.60 -6.18 13.82
C LEU A 20 23.80 -7.13 13.60
N GLU A 21 24.85 -7.03 14.44
CA GLU A 21 26.13 -7.75 14.26
C GLU A 21 25.98 -9.28 14.32
N SER A 22 24.93 -9.75 14.93
CA SER A 22 24.38 -11.09 14.79
C SER A 22 22.86 -10.94 14.87
N PHE A 23 22.18 -11.03 13.75
CA PHE A 23 20.79 -11.40 13.78
C PHE A 23 20.77 -12.93 13.92
N ASP A 24 21.28 -13.37 15.08
CA ASP A 24 20.93 -14.70 15.55
C ASP A 24 19.44 -14.69 15.66
N ASN A 25 18.79 -15.52 14.84
CA ASN A 25 17.36 -15.64 14.87
C ASN A 25 16.94 -15.75 16.34
N PRO A 26 16.20 -14.77 16.92
CA PRO A 26 15.82 -14.84 18.32
C PRO A 26 15.17 -16.17 18.69
N GLU A 27 14.61 -16.87 17.70
CA GLU A 27 14.07 -18.22 17.82
C GLU A 27 15.11 -19.26 18.24
N ASN A 28 16.40 -19.09 17.86
CA ASN A 28 17.46 -19.98 18.29
C ASN A 28 17.79 -19.87 19.79
N ALA A 29 17.41 -18.75 20.42
CA ALA A 29 17.56 -18.52 21.84
C ALA A 29 16.28 -18.87 22.64
N LEU A 30 15.19 -19.19 21.95
CA LEU A 30 13.95 -19.59 22.59
C LEU A 30 14.03 -21.05 23.05
N SER A 31 13.57 -21.30 24.28
CA SER A 31 13.14 -22.65 24.63
C SER A 31 12.08 -23.13 23.66
N THR A 32 12.28 -24.32 23.10
CA THR A 32 11.31 -24.95 22.18
C THR A 32 9.91 -24.84 22.76
N GLY A 33 8.98 -24.27 21.99
CA GLY A 33 7.58 -24.14 22.42
C GLY A 33 7.00 -25.49 22.81
N TYR A 34 6.19 -25.50 23.86
CA TYR A 34 5.53 -26.73 24.37
C TYR A 34 4.62 -27.39 23.32
N ILE A 35 4.15 -26.62 22.34
CA ILE A 35 3.29 -27.10 21.25
C ILE A 35 3.85 -26.56 19.94
N LYS A 36 4.31 -27.44 19.07
CA LYS A 36 4.63 -27.12 17.67
C LYS A 36 3.36 -27.35 16.87
N PHE A 37 2.84 -26.28 16.30
CA PHE A 37 1.70 -26.32 15.40
C PHE A 37 2.16 -25.87 14.03
N GLU A 38 2.50 -26.82 13.18
CA GLU A 38 2.89 -26.56 11.79
C GLU A 38 1.68 -26.81 10.90
N LEU A 39 1.19 -25.77 10.24
CA LEU A 39 0.14 -25.84 9.23
C LEU A 39 0.76 -25.51 7.87
N ASP A 40 0.93 -26.53 7.06
CA ASP A 40 1.35 -26.29 5.67
C ASP A 40 0.25 -25.55 4.90
N PRO A 41 0.60 -24.52 4.13
CA PRO A 41 -0.37 -23.83 3.29
C PRO A 41 -0.92 -24.78 2.22
N ILE A 42 -2.22 -24.66 1.93
CA ILE A 42 -2.91 -25.48 0.89
C ILE A 42 -2.19 -25.35 -0.47
N MET A 43 -1.63 -24.17 -0.75
CA MET A 43 -0.80 -23.92 -1.93
C MET A 43 0.21 -22.81 -1.64
N GLY A 44 1.37 -22.89 -2.28
CA GLY A 44 2.37 -21.83 -2.20
C GLY A 44 1.88 -20.54 -2.87
N VAL A 45 2.40 -19.39 -2.42
CA VAL A 45 1.99 -18.07 -2.87
C VAL A 45 2.09 -17.89 -4.38
N MET A 46 3.19 -18.35 -4.99
CA MET A 46 3.39 -18.26 -6.45
C MET A 46 2.36 -19.10 -7.21
N SER A 47 2.02 -20.30 -6.70
CA SER A 47 1.00 -21.15 -7.30
C SER A 47 -0.40 -20.50 -7.20
N ALA A 48 -0.72 -19.89 -6.07
CA ALA A 48 -1.96 -19.15 -5.87
C ALA A 48 -2.08 -17.96 -6.83
N LEU A 49 -0.99 -17.22 -7.04
CA LEU A 49 -0.94 -16.10 -7.99
C LEU A 49 -1.18 -16.57 -9.44
N ILE A 50 -0.45 -17.59 -9.89
CA ILE A 50 -0.63 -18.13 -11.24
C ILE A 50 -2.07 -18.61 -11.43
N LEU A 51 -2.62 -19.33 -10.45
CA LEU A 51 -3.99 -19.81 -10.49
C LEU A 51 -4.99 -18.65 -10.57
N SER A 52 -4.81 -17.59 -9.77
CA SER A 52 -5.71 -16.43 -9.79
C SER A 52 -5.72 -15.71 -11.14
N PHE A 53 -4.54 -15.60 -11.80
CA PHE A 53 -4.45 -15.05 -13.15
C PHE A 53 -5.18 -15.92 -14.19
N ILE A 54 -4.95 -17.22 -14.16
CA ILE A 54 -5.60 -18.15 -15.08
C ILE A 54 -7.13 -18.11 -14.93
N LEU A 55 -7.60 -18.13 -13.67
CA LEU A 55 -9.04 -18.07 -13.37
C LEU A 55 -9.65 -16.72 -13.76
N GLY A 56 -8.97 -15.59 -13.45
CA GLY A 56 -9.44 -14.26 -13.81
C GLY A 56 -9.58 -14.07 -15.33
N LEU A 57 -8.59 -14.51 -16.10
CA LEU A 57 -8.64 -14.50 -17.56
C LEU A 57 -9.74 -15.43 -18.08
N GLY A 58 -9.88 -16.63 -17.48
CA GLY A 58 -10.91 -17.60 -17.84
C GLY A 58 -12.34 -17.07 -17.59
N ILE A 59 -12.59 -16.46 -16.44
CA ILE A 59 -13.88 -15.83 -16.09
C ILE A 59 -14.22 -14.74 -17.11
N THR A 60 -13.24 -13.90 -17.44
CA THR A 60 -13.43 -12.82 -18.43
C THR A 60 -13.74 -13.38 -19.82
N ALA A 61 -13.03 -14.42 -20.25
CA ALA A 61 -13.21 -15.04 -21.56
C ALA A 61 -14.54 -15.77 -21.68
N LEU A 62 -14.96 -16.50 -20.66
CA LEU A 62 -16.20 -17.28 -20.64
C LEU A 62 -17.46 -16.42 -20.37
N LYS A 63 -17.29 -15.18 -19.91
CA LYS A 63 -18.39 -14.26 -19.54
C LYS A 63 -19.39 -14.86 -18.55
N THR A 64 -18.95 -15.81 -17.73
CA THR A 64 -19.81 -16.51 -16.76
C THR A 64 -19.90 -15.70 -15.47
N ARG A 65 -21.11 -15.41 -15.01
CA ARG A 65 -21.34 -14.71 -13.74
C ARG A 65 -21.24 -15.62 -12.52
N SER A 66 -21.49 -16.91 -12.67
CA SER A 66 -21.49 -17.85 -11.55
C SER A 66 -20.12 -17.94 -10.88
N MET A 67 -19.05 -18.08 -11.68
CA MET A 67 -17.68 -18.10 -11.13
C MET A 67 -17.27 -16.75 -10.57
N LEU A 68 -17.65 -15.66 -11.24
CA LEU A 68 -17.36 -14.32 -10.72
C LEU A 68 -17.98 -14.12 -9.33
N ASN A 69 -19.26 -14.39 -9.17
CA ASN A 69 -19.94 -14.24 -7.89
C ASN A 69 -19.32 -15.14 -6.81
N LEU A 70 -18.93 -16.38 -7.17
CA LEU A 70 -18.25 -17.28 -6.23
C LEU A 70 -16.92 -16.65 -5.68
N PHE A 71 -16.11 -16.06 -6.56
CA PHE A 71 -14.86 -15.43 -6.13
C PHE A 71 -15.08 -14.12 -5.41
N GLU A 72 -16.12 -13.34 -5.74
CA GLU A 72 -16.52 -12.15 -4.98
C GLU A 72 -16.96 -12.53 -3.56
N ASP A 73 -17.79 -13.57 -3.40
CA ASP A 73 -18.18 -14.08 -2.08
C ASP A 73 -16.96 -14.59 -1.28
N PHE A 74 -16.06 -15.32 -1.96
CA PHE A 74 -14.82 -15.79 -1.35
C PHE A 74 -13.92 -14.64 -0.89
N GLN A 75 -13.79 -13.59 -1.70
CA GLN A 75 -13.05 -12.38 -1.32
C GLN A 75 -13.63 -11.76 -0.03
N VAL A 76 -14.96 -11.61 0.06
CA VAL A 76 -15.61 -11.06 1.25
C VAL A 76 -15.35 -11.93 2.49
N ILE A 77 -15.34 -13.26 2.35
CA ILE A 77 -15.01 -14.17 3.45
C ILE A 77 -13.57 -13.95 3.93
N ILE A 78 -12.62 -13.88 3.00
CA ILE A 78 -11.20 -13.63 3.34
C ILE A 78 -11.00 -12.25 3.99
N GLU A 79 -11.64 -11.20 3.47
CA GLU A 79 -11.58 -9.85 4.05
C GLU A 79 -12.12 -9.84 5.50
N LYS A 80 -13.22 -10.54 5.76
CA LYS A 80 -13.75 -10.69 7.13
C LYS A 80 -12.81 -11.49 8.03
N LEU A 81 -12.21 -12.58 7.53
CA LEU A 81 -11.23 -13.36 8.29
C LEU A 81 -10.04 -12.48 8.69
N LEU A 82 -9.50 -11.72 7.75
CA LEU A 82 -8.40 -10.78 8.02
C LEU A 82 -8.82 -9.74 9.06
N SER A 83 -9.96 -9.09 8.88
CA SER A 83 -10.40 -7.97 9.72
C SER A 83 -10.80 -8.38 11.13
N TYR A 84 -11.43 -9.54 11.29
CA TYR A 84 -11.99 -9.97 12.58
C TYR A 84 -11.12 -10.98 13.34
N VAL A 85 -10.20 -11.66 12.66
CA VAL A 85 -9.35 -12.68 13.29
C VAL A 85 -7.88 -12.27 13.22
N ILE A 86 -7.33 -12.12 12.03
CA ILE A 86 -5.87 -11.93 11.88
C ILE A 86 -5.42 -10.58 12.44
N ILE A 87 -6.03 -9.48 11.97
CA ILE A 87 -5.61 -8.12 12.37
C ILE A 87 -5.73 -7.89 13.88
N PRO A 88 -6.81 -8.30 14.58
CA PRO A 88 -6.88 -8.17 16.05
C PRO A 88 -5.85 -8.98 16.82
N LEU A 89 -5.34 -10.08 16.27
CA LEU A 89 -4.29 -10.90 16.89
C LEU A 89 -2.86 -10.38 16.63
N LEU A 90 -2.66 -9.54 15.60
CA LEU A 90 -1.35 -8.99 15.27
C LEU A 90 -0.65 -8.27 16.43
N PRO A 91 -1.31 -7.42 17.26
CA PRO A 91 -0.64 -6.79 18.38
C PRO A 91 -0.03 -7.78 19.36
N ILE A 92 -0.71 -8.92 19.61
CA ILE A 92 -0.21 -9.97 20.51
C ILE A 92 1.04 -10.62 19.91
N HIS A 93 1.01 -10.96 18.63
CA HIS A 93 2.15 -11.53 17.91
C HIS A 93 3.35 -10.55 17.92
N ILE A 94 3.12 -9.27 17.58
CA ILE A 94 4.15 -8.24 17.58
C ILE A 94 4.78 -8.07 18.98
N VAL A 95 3.96 -8.02 20.04
CA VAL A 95 4.47 -7.94 21.42
C VAL A 95 5.36 -9.14 21.74
N GLY A 96 4.97 -10.36 21.36
CA GLY A 96 5.78 -11.55 21.56
C GLY A 96 7.15 -11.45 20.88
N VAL A 97 7.18 -11.06 19.61
CA VAL A 97 8.44 -10.89 18.87
C VAL A 97 9.31 -9.79 19.46
N PHE A 98 8.74 -8.62 19.80
CA PHE A 98 9.50 -7.53 20.42
C PHE A 98 10.00 -7.88 21.82
N ALA A 99 9.26 -8.67 22.59
CA ALA A 99 9.73 -9.18 23.87
C ALA A 99 11.01 -10.03 23.70
N ASN A 100 11.06 -10.91 22.72
CA ASN A 100 12.25 -11.69 22.37
C ASN A 100 13.42 -10.79 21.93
N MET A 101 13.18 -9.82 21.09
CA MET A 101 14.20 -8.84 20.66
C MET A 101 14.71 -8.00 21.83
N THR A 102 13.86 -7.73 22.83
CA THR A 102 14.24 -7.04 24.07
C THR A 102 15.22 -7.86 24.89
N LEU A 103 14.93 -9.15 25.06
CA LEU A 103 15.82 -10.09 25.74
C LEU A 103 17.18 -10.21 25.04
N ALA A 104 17.20 -10.12 23.71
CA ALA A 104 18.42 -10.09 22.92
C ALA A 104 19.15 -8.72 22.94
N GLY A 105 18.65 -7.71 23.65
CA GLY A 105 19.27 -6.38 23.76
C GLY A 105 19.21 -5.52 22.49
N GLN A 106 18.37 -5.87 21.51
CA GLN A 106 18.36 -5.27 20.17
C GLN A 106 17.39 -4.09 20.02
N VAL A 107 16.48 -3.86 20.97
CA VAL A 107 15.34 -2.93 20.84
C VAL A 107 15.77 -1.49 20.57
N ALA A 108 16.79 -0.95 21.27
CA ALA A 108 17.22 0.43 21.08
C ALA A 108 17.70 0.67 19.63
N LYS A 109 18.40 -0.30 19.05
CA LYS A 109 18.89 -0.26 17.68
C LYS A 109 17.76 -0.35 16.68
N ILE A 110 16.80 -1.27 16.90
CA ILE A 110 15.60 -1.41 16.08
C ILE A 110 14.78 -0.12 16.08
N LEU A 111 14.54 0.49 17.25
CA LEU A 111 13.78 1.74 17.35
C LEU A 111 14.47 2.92 16.63
N SER A 112 15.81 2.99 16.69
CA SER A 112 16.54 4.03 15.95
C SER A 112 16.40 3.87 14.43
N VAL A 113 16.46 2.63 13.92
CA VAL A 113 16.22 2.34 12.50
C VAL A 113 14.78 2.64 12.11
N PHE A 114 13.81 2.26 12.94
CA PHE A 114 12.40 2.56 12.73
C PHE A 114 12.17 4.06 12.56
N GLY A 115 12.75 4.89 13.42
CA GLY A 115 12.65 6.35 13.30
C GLY A 115 13.21 6.89 11.98
N MET A 116 14.38 6.40 11.56
CA MET A 116 15.01 6.83 10.30
C MET A 116 14.18 6.38 9.08
N VAL A 117 13.73 5.13 9.07
CA VAL A 117 12.89 4.58 8.00
C VAL A 117 11.56 5.33 7.92
N PHE A 118 10.94 5.60 9.07
CA PHE A 118 9.71 6.36 9.16
C PHE A 118 9.83 7.75 8.52
N ILE A 119 10.84 8.52 8.91
CA ILE A 119 11.09 9.86 8.37
C ILE A 119 11.33 9.79 6.86
N MET A 120 12.16 8.84 6.41
CA MET A 120 12.46 8.69 4.98
C MET A 120 11.21 8.33 4.17
N VAL A 121 10.38 7.43 4.65
CA VAL A 121 9.14 7.03 3.97
C VAL A 121 8.17 8.21 3.87
N ILE A 122 8.01 9.00 4.94
CA ILE A 122 7.17 10.21 4.90
C ILE A 122 7.69 11.21 3.85
N ILE A 123 9.01 11.43 3.80
CA ILE A 123 9.61 12.30 2.78
C ILE A 123 9.30 11.74 1.36
N LEU A 124 9.45 10.45 1.15
CA LEU A 124 9.17 9.81 -0.14
C LEU A 124 7.70 9.92 -0.53
N HIS A 125 6.77 9.81 0.43
CA HIS A 125 5.35 10.03 0.18
C HIS A 125 5.10 11.45 -0.36
N TRP A 126 5.64 12.46 0.30
CA TRP A 126 5.48 13.86 -0.12
C TRP A 126 6.19 14.16 -1.45
N VAL A 127 7.37 13.60 -1.68
CA VAL A 127 8.06 13.70 -2.98
C VAL A 127 7.20 13.08 -4.08
N THR A 128 6.63 11.90 -3.84
CA THR A 128 5.78 11.22 -4.81
C THR A 128 4.51 12.02 -5.10
N LEU A 129 3.81 12.50 -4.07
CA LEU A 129 2.63 13.36 -4.25
C LEU A 129 2.99 14.62 -5.05
N THR A 130 4.09 15.29 -4.70
CA THR A 130 4.54 16.49 -5.42
C THR A 130 4.80 16.19 -6.89
N LEU A 131 5.47 15.07 -7.19
CA LEU A 131 5.73 14.65 -8.56
C LEU A 131 4.42 14.32 -9.30
N GLN A 132 3.54 13.52 -8.71
CA GLN A 132 2.25 13.16 -9.32
C GLN A 132 1.41 14.40 -9.64
N TYR A 133 1.29 15.33 -8.68
CA TYR A 133 0.54 16.57 -8.88
C TYR A 133 1.20 17.52 -9.88
N THR A 134 2.52 17.59 -9.90
CA THR A 134 3.25 18.40 -10.89
C THR A 134 2.97 17.90 -12.30
N VAL A 135 3.05 16.59 -12.51
CA VAL A 135 2.76 15.98 -13.82
C VAL A 135 1.28 16.15 -14.18
N ALA A 136 0.35 15.84 -13.27
CA ALA A 136 -1.09 15.99 -13.50
C ALA A 136 -1.47 17.46 -13.77
N GLY A 137 -0.92 18.40 -13.01
CA GLY A 137 -1.13 19.83 -13.21
C GLY A 137 -0.61 20.33 -14.54
N SER A 138 0.57 19.87 -14.97
CA SER A 138 1.15 20.21 -16.27
C SER A 138 0.28 19.71 -17.42
N VAL A 139 -0.19 18.46 -17.35
CA VAL A 139 -1.05 17.85 -18.38
C VAL A 139 -2.42 18.51 -18.45
N SER A 140 -3.00 18.86 -17.31
CA SER A 140 -4.34 19.47 -17.20
C SER A 140 -4.34 21.00 -17.29
N LYS A 141 -3.15 21.63 -17.31
CA LYS A 141 -2.95 23.09 -17.21
C LYS A 141 -3.58 23.70 -15.94
N ARG A 142 -3.60 22.94 -14.85
CA ARG A 142 -4.05 23.37 -13.52
C ARG A 142 -2.85 23.57 -12.58
N ASN A 143 -3.01 24.44 -11.58
CA ASN A 143 -1.95 24.65 -10.59
C ASN A 143 -1.81 23.42 -9.67
N PRO A 144 -0.67 22.71 -9.69
CA PRO A 144 -0.48 21.48 -8.94
C PRO A 144 -0.59 21.66 -7.42
N PHE A 145 -0.05 22.77 -6.90
CA PHE A 145 -0.08 23.05 -5.46
C PHE A 145 -1.49 23.39 -4.97
N ARG A 146 -2.29 24.08 -5.79
CA ARG A 146 -3.69 24.35 -5.47
C ARG A 146 -4.50 23.06 -5.46
N MET A 147 -4.29 22.18 -6.45
CA MET A 147 -4.93 20.86 -6.50
C MET A 147 -4.57 20.03 -5.27
N LEU A 148 -3.28 19.91 -4.93
CA LEU A 148 -2.82 19.18 -3.76
C LEU A 148 -3.41 19.75 -2.47
N LYS A 149 -3.41 21.08 -2.30
CA LYS A 149 -4.02 21.73 -1.13
C LYS A 149 -5.51 21.40 -0.99
N THR A 150 -6.24 21.32 -2.09
CA THR A 150 -7.68 21.00 -2.08
C THR A 150 -7.92 19.55 -1.62
N MET A 151 -6.95 18.66 -1.78
CA MET A 151 -7.03 17.26 -1.35
C MET A 151 -6.63 17.04 0.12
N MET A 152 -6.15 18.05 0.85
CA MET A 152 -5.74 17.89 2.25
C MET A 152 -6.84 17.36 3.18
N PRO A 153 -8.13 17.70 3.03
CA PRO A 153 -9.18 17.06 3.84
C PRO A 153 -9.22 15.54 3.65
N ALA A 154 -9.05 15.04 2.43
CA ALA A 154 -8.99 13.61 2.15
C ALA A 154 -7.72 12.98 2.76
N TYR A 155 -6.56 13.65 2.65
CA TYR A 155 -5.30 13.22 3.25
C TYR A 155 -5.44 13.00 4.77
N PHE A 156 -5.96 14.00 5.50
CA PHE A 156 -6.11 13.91 6.96
C PHE A 156 -7.20 12.91 7.38
N THR A 157 -8.28 12.78 6.61
CA THR A 157 -9.30 11.76 6.86
C THR A 157 -8.70 10.36 6.69
N ALA A 158 -7.89 10.13 5.66
CA ALA A 158 -7.23 8.86 5.43
C ALA A 158 -6.22 8.50 6.52
N ILE A 159 -5.50 9.48 7.10
CA ILE A 159 -4.65 9.24 8.29
C ILE A 159 -5.49 8.68 9.44
N GLY A 160 -6.69 9.24 9.67
CA GLY A 160 -7.54 8.82 10.78
C GLY A 160 -8.24 7.49 10.55
N THR A 161 -8.66 7.20 9.31
CA THR A 161 -9.42 5.98 8.98
C THR A 161 -8.54 4.79 8.65
N GLN A 162 -7.32 5.03 8.16
CA GLN A 162 -6.42 4.01 7.60
C GLN A 162 -7.09 3.14 6.51
N SER A 163 -8.13 3.67 5.88
CA SER A 163 -8.93 2.97 4.88
C SER A 163 -9.25 3.87 3.70
N SER A 164 -8.75 3.51 2.52
CA SER A 164 -9.06 4.22 1.28
C SER A 164 -10.56 4.17 0.99
N ALA A 165 -11.20 3.02 1.21
CA ALA A 165 -12.63 2.83 1.00
C ALA A 165 -13.49 3.73 1.90
N ALA A 166 -13.18 3.81 3.19
CA ALA A 166 -13.89 4.67 4.14
C ALA A 166 -13.71 6.17 3.83
N THR A 167 -12.66 6.53 3.10
CA THR A 167 -12.34 7.93 2.76
C THR A 167 -12.97 8.37 1.43
N ILE A 168 -13.52 7.45 0.61
CA ILE A 168 -14.10 7.76 -0.71
C ILE A 168 -15.00 9.02 -0.70
N PRO A 169 -15.96 9.19 0.22
CA PRO A 169 -16.86 10.36 0.17
C PRO A 169 -16.12 11.70 0.28
N VAL A 170 -15.09 11.77 1.12
CA VAL A 170 -14.27 12.97 1.29
C VAL A 170 -13.35 13.18 0.11
N THR A 171 -12.80 12.09 -0.45
CA THR A 171 -11.93 12.12 -1.63
C THR A 171 -12.69 12.62 -2.85
N VAL A 172 -13.90 12.11 -3.09
CA VAL A 172 -14.80 12.55 -4.17
C VAL A 172 -15.09 14.06 -4.05
N ARG A 173 -15.51 14.52 -2.86
CA ARG A 173 -15.76 15.94 -2.62
C ARG A 173 -14.53 16.80 -2.90
N SER A 174 -13.37 16.39 -2.38
CA SER A 174 -12.11 17.12 -2.56
C SER A 174 -11.65 17.14 -4.02
N ALA A 175 -11.79 16.04 -4.76
CA ALA A 175 -11.44 15.95 -6.17
C ALA A 175 -12.35 16.82 -7.06
N LYS A 176 -13.66 16.86 -6.79
CA LYS A 176 -14.60 17.77 -7.45
C LYS A 176 -14.21 19.23 -7.18
N LYS A 177 -13.89 19.55 -5.92
CA LYS A 177 -13.40 20.88 -5.53
C LYS A 177 -12.07 21.26 -6.18
N ALA A 178 -11.22 20.29 -6.54
CA ALA A 178 -10.00 20.52 -7.32
C ALA A 178 -10.29 20.82 -8.81
N GLY A 179 -11.55 20.86 -9.22
CA GLY A 179 -11.99 21.20 -10.57
C GLY A 179 -11.95 20.03 -11.57
N ILE A 180 -11.90 18.78 -11.08
CA ILE A 180 -12.01 17.58 -11.93
C ILE A 180 -13.48 17.32 -12.22
N SER A 181 -13.80 16.93 -13.47
CA SER A 181 -15.17 16.65 -13.87
C SER A 181 -15.88 15.66 -12.92
N PRO A 182 -17.09 16.00 -12.41
CA PRO A 182 -17.82 15.13 -11.48
C PRO A 182 -17.99 13.71 -11.99
N ARG A 183 -18.32 13.52 -13.26
CA ARG A 183 -18.50 12.20 -13.86
C ARG A 183 -17.24 11.34 -13.82
N VAL A 184 -16.09 11.97 -14.07
CA VAL A 184 -14.79 11.27 -13.99
C VAL A 184 -14.46 10.95 -12.53
N VAL A 185 -14.71 11.88 -11.62
CA VAL A 185 -14.45 11.68 -10.18
C VAL A 185 -15.31 10.55 -9.62
N ASP A 186 -16.61 10.51 -9.93
CA ASP A 186 -17.54 9.51 -9.42
C ASP A 186 -17.22 8.09 -9.93
N PHE A 187 -16.52 7.98 -11.04
CA PHE A 187 -16.01 6.71 -11.58
C PHE A 187 -14.59 6.40 -11.05
N ALA A 188 -13.66 7.35 -11.22
CA ALA A 188 -12.24 7.08 -11.00
C ALA A 188 -11.87 6.94 -9.52
N ILE A 189 -12.46 7.74 -8.62
CA ILE A 189 -12.09 7.70 -7.20
C ILE A 189 -12.48 6.38 -6.53
N PRO A 190 -13.70 5.85 -6.66
CA PRO A 190 -14.02 4.53 -6.10
C PRO A 190 -13.16 3.41 -6.67
N LEU A 191 -12.84 3.45 -7.96
CA LEU A 191 -11.94 2.47 -8.60
C LEU A 191 -10.51 2.60 -8.04
N CYS A 192 -9.96 3.80 -7.98
CA CYS A 192 -8.62 4.04 -7.47
C CYS A 192 -8.46 3.66 -5.99
N ALA A 193 -9.50 3.82 -5.19
CA ALA A 193 -9.47 3.43 -3.78
C ALA A 193 -9.11 1.95 -3.56
N THR A 194 -9.27 1.12 -4.56
CA THR A 194 -8.92 -0.32 -4.51
C THR A 194 -7.66 -0.67 -5.28
N ILE A 195 -7.30 0.07 -6.34
CA ILE A 195 -6.19 -0.31 -7.23
C ILE A 195 -4.99 0.65 -7.21
N HIS A 196 -5.13 1.88 -6.69
CA HIS A 196 -4.06 2.86 -6.63
C HIS A 196 -3.43 2.92 -5.24
N LEU A 197 -2.39 2.14 -5.03
CA LEU A 197 -1.73 1.93 -3.73
C LEU A 197 -0.28 2.43 -3.74
N SER A 198 -0.02 3.59 -4.35
CA SER A 198 1.34 4.15 -4.51
C SER A 198 2.05 4.39 -3.18
N GLY A 199 1.36 4.88 -2.16
CA GLY A 199 1.91 5.10 -0.83
C GLY A 199 2.25 3.79 -0.12
N SER A 200 1.33 2.82 -0.14
CA SER A 200 1.57 1.48 0.43
C SER A 200 2.75 0.78 -0.26
N MET A 201 2.88 0.91 -1.58
CA MET A 201 4.03 0.39 -2.33
C MET A 201 5.35 1.01 -1.89
N ILE A 202 5.38 2.32 -1.64
CA ILE A 202 6.55 3.03 -1.12
C ILE A 202 6.92 2.49 0.26
N THR A 203 5.94 2.40 1.15
CA THR A 203 6.13 1.91 2.52
C THR A 203 6.65 0.47 2.52
N ILE A 204 5.99 -0.45 1.82
CA ILE A 204 6.37 -1.87 1.79
C ILE A 204 7.79 -2.04 1.22
N THR A 205 8.08 -1.40 0.08
CA THR A 205 9.40 -1.51 -0.55
C THR A 205 10.51 -0.96 0.35
N SER A 206 10.28 0.21 0.96
CA SER A 206 11.26 0.84 1.84
C SER A 206 11.49 0.03 3.10
N CYS A 207 10.43 -0.46 3.74
CA CYS A 207 10.53 -1.29 4.94
C CYS A 207 11.21 -2.63 4.63
N ALA A 208 10.88 -3.28 3.52
CA ALA A 208 11.51 -4.54 3.13
C ALA A 208 13.03 -4.38 2.93
N VAL A 209 13.45 -3.34 2.20
CA VAL A 209 14.88 -3.04 2.03
C VAL A 209 15.55 -2.72 3.36
N ALA A 210 14.88 -1.99 4.27
CA ALA A 210 15.41 -1.69 5.60
C ALA A 210 15.62 -2.96 6.43
N VAL A 211 14.64 -3.86 6.45
CA VAL A 211 14.73 -5.15 7.16
C VAL A 211 15.88 -5.97 6.63
N LEU A 212 16.05 -6.05 5.29
CA LEU A 212 17.20 -6.75 4.69
C LEU A 212 18.54 -6.17 5.14
N TYR A 213 18.67 -4.83 5.20
CA TYR A 213 19.89 -4.19 5.71
C TYR A 213 20.13 -4.47 7.19
N MET A 214 19.07 -4.39 8.01
CA MET A 214 19.17 -4.66 9.46
C MET A 214 19.65 -6.08 9.73
N THR A 215 19.19 -7.05 8.93
CA THR A 215 19.55 -8.47 9.07
C THR A 215 20.87 -8.84 8.39
N GLY A 216 21.69 -7.84 8.03
CA GLY A 216 23.04 -8.05 7.46
C GLY A 216 23.07 -8.40 5.99
N GLN A 217 21.91 -8.48 5.32
CA GLN A 217 21.85 -8.72 3.89
C GLN A 217 22.23 -7.46 3.09
N ASN A 218 22.65 -7.63 1.86
CA ASN A 218 22.99 -6.53 0.95
C ASN A 218 22.03 -6.54 -0.25
N PRO A 219 20.80 -6.00 -0.09
CA PRO A 219 19.87 -5.92 -1.21
C PRO A 219 20.44 -5.04 -2.32
N ASN A 220 20.19 -5.44 -3.54
CA ASN A 220 20.57 -4.67 -4.73
C ASN A 220 19.39 -4.55 -5.69
N PHE A 221 19.55 -3.74 -6.72
CA PHE A 221 18.46 -3.47 -7.67
C PHE A 221 17.97 -4.75 -8.36
N ALA A 222 18.87 -5.66 -8.72
CA ALA A 222 18.51 -6.89 -9.40
C ALA A 222 17.72 -7.86 -8.51
N SER A 223 18.06 -7.96 -7.21
CA SER A 223 17.37 -8.85 -6.28
C SER A 223 15.99 -8.34 -5.86
N VAL A 224 15.78 -7.02 -5.76
CA VAL A 224 14.53 -6.46 -5.25
C VAL A 224 13.55 -6.06 -6.38
N THR A 225 14.04 -5.75 -7.58
CA THR A 225 13.18 -5.36 -8.71
C THR A 225 12.09 -6.39 -9.05
N PRO A 226 12.37 -7.70 -9.15
CA PRO A 226 11.31 -8.68 -9.41
C PRO A 226 10.21 -8.67 -8.34
N VAL A 227 10.60 -8.48 -7.08
CA VAL A 227 9.66 -8.39 -5.95
C VAL A 227 8.78 -7.15 -6.08
N VAL A 228 9.35 -5.99 -6.40
CA VAL A 228 8.59 -4.74 -6.59
C VAL A 228 7.60 -4.85 -7.75
N LEU A 229 7.99 -5.49 -8.84
CA LEU A 229 7.09 -5.73 -9.98
C LEU A 229 5.93 -6.66 -9.59
N MET A 230 6.22 -7.76 -8.94
CA MET A 230 5.20 -8.72 -8.49
C MET A 230 4.30 -8.11 -7.41
N LEU A 231 4.89 -7.34 -6.48
CA LEU A 231 4.14 -6.61 -5.47
C LEU A 231 3.14 -5.63 -6.11
N GLY A 232 3.54 -4.92 -7.19
CA GLY A 232 2.65 -4.02 -7.92
C GLY A 232 1.41 -4.73 -8.49
N ILE A 233 1.55 -5.97 -8.89
CA ILE A 233 0.44 -6.81 -9.36
C ILE A 233 -0.43 -7.26 -8.18
N MET A 234 0.19 -7.78 -7.13
CA MET A 234 -0.53 -8.31 -5.96
C MET A 234 -1.32 -7.23 -5.20
N MET A 235 -0.78 -6.03 -5.14
CA MET A 235 -1.41 -4.93 -4.39
C MET A 235 -2.77 -4.52 -4.96
N VAL A 236 -3.07 -4.84 -6.22
CA VAL A 236 -4.43 -4.63 -6.79
C VAL A 236 -5.48 -5.47 -6.06
N ALA A 237 -5.07 -6.59 -5.47
CA ALA A 237 -5.94 -7.48 -4.69
C ALA A 237 -5.85 -7.23 -3.16
N ALA A 238 -5.11 -6.21 -2.74
CA ALA A 238 -4.98 -5.93 -1.31
C ALA A 238 -6.30 -5.40 -0.73
N PRO A 239 -6.75 -5.95 0.41
CA PRO A 239 -7.98 -5.47 1.04
C PRO A 239 -7.80 -4.04 1.56
N GLY A 240 -8.82 -3.20 1.40
CA GLY A 240 -8.82 -1.79 1.81
C GLY A 240 -9.01 -1.57 3.33
N VAL A 241 -8.43 -2.43 4.16
CA VAL A 241 -8.47 -2.39 5.62
C VAL A 241 -7.08 -2.08 6.21
N PRO A 242 -6.99 -1.54 7.42
CA PRO A 242 -5.69 -1.30 8.08
C PRO A 242 -4.81 -2.56 8.07
N GLY A 243 -3.55 -2.41 7.66
CA GLY A 243 -2.61 -3.53 7.56
C GLY A 243 -2.81 -4.46 6.35
N GLY A 244 -3.88 -4.30 5.56
CA GLY A 244 -4.18 -5.18 4.43
C GLY A 244 -3.05 -5.26 3.39
N GLY A 245 -2.38 -4.15 3.14
CA GLY A 245 -1.25 -4.10 2.21
C GLY A 245 -0.08 -5.00 2.62
N VAL A 246 0.37 -4.94 3.86
CA VAL A 246 1.47 -5.78 4.33
C VAL A 246 1.06 -7.24 4.39
N MET A 247 -0.17 -7.56 4.82
CA MET A 247 -0.67 -8.93 4.81
C MET A 247 -0.62 -9.55 3.41
N THR A 248 -0.98 -8.79 2.39
CA THR A 248 -0.88 -9.23 1.00
C THR A 248 0.58 -9.47 0.58
N ALA A 249 1.53 -8.69 1.09
CA ALA A 249 2.93 -8.76 0.71
C ALA A 249 3.72 -9.89 1.41
N ILE A 250 3.30 -10.38 2.58
CA ILE A 250 4.07 -11.32 3.41
C ILE A 250 4.56 -12.51 2.60
N GLY A 251 3.66 -13.25 1.98
CA GLY A 251 4.04 -14.45 1.25
C GLY A 251 4.99 -14.20 0.07
N LEU A 252 4.96 -13.00 -0.50
CA LEU A 252 5.92 -12.59 -1.53
C LEU A 252 7.30 -12.32 -0.92
N LEU A 253 7.35 -11.64 0.24
CA LEU A 253 8.58 -11.36 0.96
C LEU A 253 9.27 -12.67 1.42
N GLU A 254 8.50 -13.62 1.92
CA GLU A 254 9.00 -14.96 2.28
C GLU A 254 9.53 -15.72 1.08
N SER A 255 8.73 -15.83 0.03
CA SER A 255 9.07 -16.68 -1.13
C SER A 255 10.17 -16.11 -2.01
N MET A 256 10.28 -14.79 -2.15
CA MET A 256 11.23 -14.15 -3.07
C MET A 256 12.42 -13.47 -2.39
N LEU A 257 12.28 -13.03 -1.14
CA LEU A 257 13.36 -12.38 -0.38
C LEU A 257 13.85 -13.22 0.81
N GLY A 258 13.25 -14.37 1.06
CA GLY A 258 13.66 -15.29 2.13
C GLY A 258 13.42 -14.72 3.52
N PHE A 259 12.35 -13.94 3.70
CA PHE A 259 11.99 -13.41 5.03
C PHE A 259 11.58 -14.55 5.95
N ASN A 260 12.20 -14.61 7.12
CA ASN A 260 11.80 -15.49 8.22
C ASN A 260 10.75 -14.80 9.12
N GLU A 261 10.22 -15.51 10.11
CA GLU A 261 9.18 -14.99 11.00
C GLU A 261 9.59 -13.70 11.71
N SER A 262 10.83 -13.60 12.19
CA SER A 262 11.33 -12.38 12.85
C SER A 262 11.42 -11.19 11.90
N MET A 263 11.85 -11.41 10.66
CA MET A 263 11.88 -10.38 9.62
C MET A 263 10.45 -9.94 9.23
N ILE A 264 9.53 -10.89 9.16
CA ILE A 264 8.11 -10.60 8.89
C ILE A 264 7.50 -9.76 10.03
N ALA A 265 7.77 -10.12 11.28
CA ALA A 265 7.28 -9.34 12.41
C ALA A 265 7.83 -7.90 12.44
N LEU A 266 9.13 -7.70 12.14
CA LEU A 266 9.73 -6.38 11.95
C LEU A 266 9.05 -5.63 10.81
N MET A 267 8.80 -6.30 9.70
CA MET A 267 8.14 -5.73 8.52
C MET A 267 6.73 -5.26 8.84
N ILE A 268 5.94 -6.10 9.53
CA ILE A 268 4.58 -5.77 9.95
C ILE A 268 4.60 -4.55 10.89
N ALA A 269 5.47 -4.56 11.89
CA ALA A 269 5.56 -3.46 12.85
C ALA A 269 5.96 -2.13 12.19
N LEU A 270 6.96 -2.15 11.29
CA LEU A 270 7.37 -0.99 10.51
C LEU A 270 6.23 -0.47 9.63
N TYR A 271 5.54 -1.37 8.94
CA TYR A 271 4.44 -1.01 8.04
C TYR A 271 3.27 -0.41 8.80
N LEU A 272 2.79 -1.08 9.86
CA LEU A 272 1.63 -0.61 10.63
C LEU A 272 1.85 0.77 11.27
N ALA A 273 3.09 1.09 11.67
CA ALA A 273 3.44 2.42 12.17
C ALA A 273 3.28 3.52 11.11
N GLN A 274 3.26 3.17 9.82
CA GLN A 274 3.28 4.10 8.70
C GLN A 274 2.07 3.95 7.76
N ASP A 275 1.22 2.94 7.98
CA ASP A 275 0.09 2.61 7.10
C ASP A 275 -0.88 3.78 6.92
N SER A 276 -1.13 4.56 7.97
CA SER A 276 -1.95 5.76 7.93
C SER A 276 -1.44 6.79 6.90
N PHE A 277 -0.12 6.99 6.81
CA PHE A 277 0.50 7.91 5.86
C PHE A 277 0.55 7.32 4.43
N GLY A 278 0.76 6.00 4.33
CA GLY A 278 0.65 5.27 3.07
C GLY A 278 -0.74 5.40 2.48
N THR A 279 -1.77 5.16 3.28
CA THR A 279 -3.17 5.30 2.88
C THR A 279 -3.52 6.74 2.50
N ALA A 280 -3.04 7.73 3.26
CA ALA A 280 -3.24 9.14 2.94
C ALA A 280 -2.60 9.51 1.58
N THR A 281 -1.44 8.94 1.28
CA THR A 281 -0.76 9.12 -0.02
C THR A 281 -1.53 8.45 -1.16
N ASN A 282 -2.06 7.25 -0.95
CA ASN A 282 -2.91 6.56 -1.93
C ASN A 282 -4.11 7.43 -2.30
N VAL A 283 -4.92 7.77 -1.30
CA VAL A 283 -6.17 8.54 -1.45
C VAL A 283 -5.94 9.92 -2.09
N THR A 284 -4.87 10.60 -1.66
CA THR A 284 -4.55 11.92 -2.23
C THR A 284 -4.09 11.80 -3.67
N GLY A 285 -3.33 10.76 -4.00
CA GLY A 285 -2.87 10.47 -5.35
C GLY A 285 -4.00 10.11 -6.33
N ASP A 286 -5.15 9.60 -5.85
CA ASP A 286 -6.30 9.22 -6.69
C ASP A 286 -6.78 10.37 -7.58
N ALA A 287 -6.75 11.61 -7.07
CA ALA A 287 -7.16 12.79 -7.83
C ALA A 287 -6.22 13.07 -9.02
N THR A 288 -4.96 12.65 -8.96
CA THR A 288 -4.04 12.77 -10.10
C THR A 288 -4.42 11.81 -11.21
N ILE A 289 -4.81 10.57 -10.86
CA ILE A 289 -5.30 9.57 -11.81
C ILE A 289 -6.62 10.03 -12.44
N ALA A 290 -7.56 10.54 -11.63
CA ALA A 290 -8.79 11.14 -12.14
C ALA A 290 -8.52 12.29 -13.11
N THR A 291 -7.51 13.12 -12.84
CA THR A 291 -7.09 14.21 -13.74
C THR A 291 -6.56 13.68 -15.08
N PHE A 292 -5.75 12.62 -15.05
CA PHE A 292 -5.29 11.96 -16.29
C PHE A 292 -6.45 11.34 -17.06
N THR A 293 -7.37 10.67 -16.37
CA THR A 293 -8.57 10.08 -16.97
C THR A 293 -9.41 11.15 -17.67
N GLU A 294 -9.64 12.30 -17.02
CA GLU A 294 -10.34 13.44 -17.63
C GLU A 294 -9.64 13.92 -18.91
N ARG A 295 -8.32 14.04 -18.87
CA ARG A 295 -7.55 14.48 -20.02
C ARG A 295 -7.59 13.49 -21.17
N ILE A 296 -7.44 12.20 -20.89
CA ILE A 296 -7.51 11.14 -21.89
C ILE A 296 -8.91 11.09 -22.51
N SER A 297 -9.99 11.17 -21.72
CA SER A 297 -11.35 11.23 -22.21
C SER A 297 -11.55 12.36 -23.23
N LYS A 298 -11.07 13.56 -22.88
CA LYS A 298 -11.13 14.72 -23.81
C LYS A 298 -10.32 14.50 -25.10
N MET A 299 -9.18 13.83 -25.02
CA MET A 299 -8.35 13.50 -26.20
C MET A 299 -9.02 12.46 -27.12
N LEU A 300 -9.79 11.54 -26.53
CA LEU A 300 -10.55 10.52 -27.28
C LEU A 300 -11.88 11.05 -27.81
N GLY A 301 -12.20 12.34 -27.66
CA GLY A 301 -13.45 12.93 -28.11
C GLY A 301 -14.66 12.56 -27.23
N VAL A 302 -14.44 11.95 -26.08
CA VAL A 302 -15.48 11.69 -25.10
C VAL A 302 -15.59 12.92 -24.20
N ASP A 303 -16.73 13.63 -24.30
CA ASP A 303 -16.99 14.76 -23.40
C ASP A 303 -17.30 14.27 -21.99
N PRO A 304 -16.42 14.48 -21.01
CA PRO A 304 -16.65 14.04 -19.65
C PRO A 304 -17.77 14.85 -18.94
N THR A 305 -18.27 15.92 -19.56
CA THR A 305 -19.40 16.73 -19.06
C THR A 305 -20.72 16.41 -19.77
N ALA A 306 -20.70 15.64 -20.85
CA ALA A 306 -21.91 15.28 -21.59
C ALA A 306 -22.92 14.53 -20.71
N GLY A 307 -24.13 15.06 -20.62
CA GLY A 307 -25.22 14.48 -19.83
C GLY A 307 -25.26 14.90 -18.35
N ILE A 308 -24.45 15.85 -17.94
CA ILE A 308 -24.60 16.53 -16.66
C ILE A 308 -25.57 17.69 -16.87
N SER A 309 -26.63 17.77 -16.07
CA SER A 309 -27.55 18.90 -16.11
C SER A 309 -26.87 20.16 -15.54
N ASP A 310 -27.30 21.34 -15.99
CA ASP A 310 -26.79 22.60 -15.43
C ASP A 310 -27.02 22.66 -13.90
N GLU A 311 -28.05 22.01 -13.39
CA GLU A 311 -28.35 21.87 -11.96
C GLU A 311 -27.28 21.04 -11.20
N ASP A 312 -26.71 20.02 -11.84
CA ASP A 312 -25.62 19.21 -11.25
C ASP A 312 -24.31 19.99 -11.23
N ILE A 313 -24.10 20.84 -12.24
CA ILE A 313 -22.93 21.74 -12.31
C ILE A 313 -23.05 22.80 -11.20
N GLU A 314 -24.22 23.40 -11.05
CA GLU A 314 -24.49 24.41 -10.01
C GLU A 314 -24.34 23.83 -8.58
N LYS A 315 -24.83 22.60 -8.35
CA LYS A 315 -24.60 21.86 -7.10
C LYS A 315 -23.12 21.57 -6.85
N ALA A 316 -22.37 21.21 -7.89
CA ALA A 316 -20.93 20.97 -7.77
C ALA A 316 -20.15 22.26 -7.47
N GLU A 317 -20.56 23.38 -8.06
CA GLU A 317 -19.99 24.71 -7.79
C GLU A 317 -20.33 25.20 -6.38
N ALA A 318 -21.56 25.00 -5.90
CA ALA A 318 -21.96 25.31 -4.54
C ALA A 318 -21.19 24.50 -3.46
N ILE A 319 -20.77 23.27 -3.78
CA ILE A 319 -19.90 22.45 -2.93
C ILE A 319 -18.44 22.99 -2.96
N SER A 320 -18.07 23.73 -4.01
CA SER A 320 -16.72 24.26 -4.21
C SER A 320 -16.50 25.65 -3.57
N ALA A 321 -17.56 26.36 -3.26
CA ALA A 321 -17.53 27.67 -2.56
C ALA A 321 -17.48 27.47 -1.04
#